data_42552bebb6b8cb79db1dfd32c3b26c8d
#
_entry.id   42552bebb6b8cb79db1dfd32c3b26c8d
#
_cell.length_a   1.000
_cell.length_b   1.000
_cell.length_c   1.000
_cell.angle_alpha   90.00
_cell.angle_beta   90.00
_cell.angle_gamma   90.00
#
_symmetry.space_group_name_H-M   'P 1'
#
loop_
_entity.id
_entity.type
_entity.pdbx_description
1 polymer ?
#
loop_
_entity_poly.entity_id
_entity_poly.type
_entity_poly.pdbx_seq_one_letter_code
_entity_poly.pdbx_strand_id
1 'polypeptide(L)'
;MENIQDLLMCPVCKEELMKNLECSKCKSKFSYEHGVFNIVAPSLSDNQEILWNITEDMLEKDIEDIRKKDASAIKDYNAHKNKETIEAQKIHGECMNSLIEEFSGTVCDLSTGMGSMLQRLLNSKNKNFSIVCTDIDKYVLMKTRKLKQTDDKRVFYVATDGRYMSIKDESFDYITSLAALGNIPESNKVIRELYRILKPNGKIVIQSSYIEKGSKSFELAKSKNIERGLVEEYLINDLKNAGFKNIISKVVSKAIWAENPYDLIPVAGDTQFYSIIEAQRTK
;
A
#
# COMPACT_ATOMS: atom_id res chain seq x y z
N MET A 1 -15.15 3.06 -13.55
CA MET A 1 -15.04 1.58 -13.64
C MET A 1 -16.41 1.02 -13.31
N GLU A 2 -16.99 0.21 -14.19
CA GLU A 2 -18.34 -0.35 -13.99
C GLU A 2 -18.31 -1.62 -13.12
N ASN A 3 -17.30 -2.47 -13.30
CA ASN A 3 -17.17 -3.71 -12.55
C ASN A 3 -15.68 -4.00 -12.23
N ILE A 4 -15.33 -4.01 -10.95
CA ILE A 4 -13.97 -4.35 -10.50
C ILE A 4 -13.59 -5.81 -10.82
N GLN A 5 -14.57 -6.72 -10.87
CA GLN A 5 -14.31 -8.14 -11.13
C GLN A 5 -13.65 -8.36 -12.50
N ASP A 6 -13.88 -7.47 -13.46
CA ASP A 6 -13.27 -7.55 -14.80
C ASP A 6 -11.75 -7.34 -14.77
N LEU A 7 -11.22 -6.72 -13.70
CA LEU A 7 -9.79 -6.55 -13.49
C LEU A 7 -9.14 -7.74 -12.74
N LEU A 8 -9.94 -8.66 -12.17
CA LEU A 8 -9.40 -9.74 -11.35
C LEU A 8 -8.94 -10.92 -12.20
N MET A 9 -7.88 -11.58 -11.73
CA MET A 9 -7.35 -12.81 -12.29
C MET A 9 -6.88 -13.75 -11.18
N CYS A 10 -6.72 -15.02 -11.52
CA CYS A 10 -6.18 -16.00 -10.59
C CYS A 10 -4.69 -15.71 -10.28
N PRO A 11 -4.29 -15.52 -9.01
CA PRO A 11 -2.90 -15.26 -8.67
C PRO A 11 -1.99 -16.47 -8.93
N VAL A 12 -2.54 -17.69 -8.93
CA VAL A 12 -1.78 -18.94 -9.07
C VAL A 12 -1.38 -19.20 -10.52
N CYS A 13 -2.34 -19.13 -11.46
CA CYS A 13 -2.10 -19.51 -12.86
C CYS A 13 -2.38 -18.38 -13.86
N LYS A 14 -2.71 -17.17 -13.37
CA LYS A 14 -2.95 -15.96 -14.15
C LYS A 14 -4.13 -16.05 -15.15
N GLU A 15 -4.98 -17.05 -15.02
CA GLU A 15 -6.20 -17.20 -15.84
C GLU A 15 -7.37 -16.40 -15.26
N GLU A 16 -8.41 -16.24 -16.06
CA GLU A 16 -9.62 -15.52 -15.67
C GLU A 16 -10.38 -16.21 -14.52
N LEU A 17 -10.96 -15.40 -13.66
CA LEU A 17 -11.91 -15.85 -12.66
C LEU A 17 -13.33 -15.83 -13.23
N MET A 18 -14.07 -16.93 -13.00
CA MET A 18 -15.49 -16.99 -13.29
C MET A 18 -16.29 -16.06 -12.35
N LYS A 19 -17.54 -15.78 -12.66
CA LYS A 19 -18.42 -14.91 -11.84
C LYS A 19 -18.54 -15.33 -10.39
N ASN A 20 -18.40 -16.62 -10.11
CA ASN A 20 -18.39 -17.21 -8.76
C ASN A 20 -17.02 -17.16 -8.08
N LEU A 21 -16.05 -16.44 -8.64
CA LEU A 21 -14.67 -16.32 -8.16
C LEU A 21 -13.90 -17.66 -8.13
N GLU A 22 -14.28 -18.62 -8.96
CA GLU A 22 -13.52 -19.84 -9.18
C GLU A 22 -12.64 -19.68 -10.43
N CYS A 23 -11.39 -20.13 -10.37
CA CYS A 23 -10.51 -20.13 -11.52
C CYS A 23 -10.94 -21.19 -12.55
N SER A 24 -11.09 -20.78 -13.80
CA SER A 24 -11.51 -21.68 -14.88
C SER A 24 -10.53 -22.84 -15.11
N LYS A 25 -9.22 -22.63 -14.84
CA LYS A 25 -8.14 -23.58 -15.11
C LYS A 25 -7.73 -24.40 -13.88
N CYS A 26 -7.23 -23.76 -12.81
CA CYS A 26 -6.69 -24.45 -11.64
C CYS A 26 -7.73 -24.76 -10.57
N LYS A 27 -9.00 -24.34 -10.76
CA LYS A 27 -10.11 -24.55 -9.84
C LYS A 27 -9.93 -23.95 -8.45
N SER A 28 -8.94 -23.08 -8.24
CA SER A 28 -8.83 -22.31 -7.01
C SER A 28 -10.06 -21.47 -6.80
N LYS A 29 -10.56 -21.44 -5.56
CA LYS A 29 -11.77 -20.70 -5.17
C LYS A 29 -11.40 -19.54 -4.27
N PHE A 30 -12.02 -18.42 -4.51
CA PHE A 30 -11.84 -17.17 -3.78
C PHE A 30 -13.19 -16.66 -3.27
N SER A 31 -13.19 -15.64 -2.42
CA SER A 31 -14.44 -15.16 -1.81
C SER A 31 -14.67 -13.66 -2.02
N TYR A 32 -15.92 -13.26 -1.86
CA TYR A 32 -16.33 -11.87 -1.74
C TYR A 32 -17.17 -11.72 -0.47
N GLU A 33 -16.61 -11.04 0.52
CA GLU A 33 -17.20 -10.95 1.85
C GLU A 33 -17.11 -9.50 2.35
N HIS A 34 -18.19 -9.00 2.94
CA HIS A 34 -18.25 -7.65 3.52
C HIS A 34 -17.73 -6.53 2.60
N GLY A 35 -17.93 -6.67 1.27
CA GLY A 35 -17.50 -5.68 0.28
C GLY A 35 -16.03 -5.77 -0.12
N VAL A 36 -15.33 -6.85 0.25
CA VAL A 36 -13.93 -7.12 -0.08
C VAL A 36 -13.80 -8.39 -0.91
N PHE A 37 -13.14 -8.32 -2.05
CA PHE A 37 -12.72 -9.49 -2.81
C PHE A 37 -11.47 -10.08 -2.16
N ASN A 38 -11.54 -11.31 -1.67
CA ASN A 38 -10.39 -12.01 -1.11
C ASN A 38 -9.81 -12.96 -2.17
N ILE A 39 -8.77 -12.48 -2.86
CA ILE A 39 -8.11 -13.21 -3.97
C ILE A 39 -6.64 -13.50 -3.58
N VAL A 40 -6.39 -13.80 -2.32
CA VAL A 40 -5.08 -14.25 -1.84
C VAL A 40 -4.96 -15.75 -2.04
N ALA A 41 -3.83 -16.23 -2.58
CA ALA A 41 -3.53 -17.65 -2.67
C ALA A 41 -2.62 -18.05 -1.51
N PRO A 42 -3.09 -18.84 -0.53
CA PRO A 42 -2.28 -19.22 0.64
C PRO A 42 -0.95 -19.89 0.27
N SER A 43 -0.94 -20.68 -0.80
CA SER A 43 0.28 -21.36 -1.29
C SER A 43 1.38 -20.42 -1.79
N LEU A 44 1.06 -19.13 -2.03
CA LEU A 44 2.01 -18.12 -2.49
C LEU A 44 2.43 -17.15 -1.38
N SER A 45 1.70 -17.14 -0.25
CA SER A 45 1.78 -16.08 0.78
C SER A 45 2.31 -16.59 2.13
N ASP A 46 3.06 -17.69 2.16
CA ASP A 46 3.47 -18.39 3.38
C ASP A 46 4.45 -17.60 4.30
N ASN A 47 5.01 -16.48 3.85
CA ASN A 47 6.01 -15.69 4.59
C ASN A 47 5.51 -14.30 4.98
N GLN A 48 4.34 -14.23 5.61
CA GLN A 48 3.77 -12.96 6.06
C GLN A 48 4.25 -12.66 7.49
N GLU A 49 5.21 -11.75 7.63
CA GLU A 49 5.74 -11.40 8.95
C GLU A 49 5.01 -10.23 9.62
N ILE A 50 4.27 -9.40 8.89
CA ILE A 50 3.65 -8.19 9.44
C ILE A 50 2.17 -8.15 9.10
N LEU A 51 1.36 -8.73 9.98
CA LEU A 51 -0.09 -8.64 9.93
C LEU A 51 -0.60 -7.65 10.98
N TRP A 52 -1.73 -7.03 10.68
CA TRP A 52 -2.39 -6.06 11.56
C TRP A 52 -3.05 -6.68 12.80
N ASN A 53 -3.00 -8.00 13.00
CA ASN A 53 -3.69 -8.71 14.09
C ASN A 53 -5.17 -8.34 14.22
N ILE A 54 -5.85 -8.11 13.10
CA ILE A 54 -7.28 -7.85 13.05
C ILE A 54 -8.01 -9.17 12.87
N THR A 55 -8.98 -9.45 13.72
CA THR A 55 -9.79 -10.65 13.68
C THR A 55 -11.24 -10.35 13.30
N GLU A 56 -11.97 -11.37 12.87
CA GLU A 56 -13.38 -11.25 12.50
C GLU A 56 -14.22 -10.71 13.66
N ASP A 57 -14.01 -11.19 14.88
CA ASP A 57 -14.71 -10.73 16.10
C ASP A 57 -14.55 -9.21 16.34
N MET A 58 -13.42 -8.64 15.90
CA MET A 58 -13.21 -7.19 15.98
C MET A 58 -14.09 -6.42 15.00
N LEU A 59 -14.50 -7.06 13.90
CA LEU A 59 -15.36 -6.45 12.88
C LEU A 59 -16.84 -6.50 13.25
N GLU A 60 -17.24 -7.39 14.14
CA GLU A 60 -18.62 -7.49 14.62
C GLU A 60 -18.99 -6.40 15.65
N LYS A 61 -17.97 -5.75 16.24
CA LYS A 61 -18.18 -4.68 17.22
C LYS A 61 -18.87 -3.46 16.60
N ASP A 62 -19.53 -2.68 17.44
CA ASP A 62 -20.11 -1.40 17.04
C ASP A 62 -19.06 -0.47 16.43
N ILE A 63 -19.46 0.24 15.39
CA ILE A 63 -18.54 1.12 14.63
C ILE A 63 -17.96 2.24 15.50
N GLU A 64 -18.75 2.77 16.44
CA GLU A 64 -18.29 3.86 17.31
C GLU A 64 -17.28 3.36 18.35
N ASP A 65 -17.40 2.11 18.81
CA ASP A 65 -16.39 1.49 19.68
C ASP A 65 -15.08 1.23 18.95
N ILE A 66 -15.15 0.79 17.69
CA ILE A 66 -13.96 0.64 16.82
C ILE A 66 -13.30 2.00 16.64
N ARG A 67 -14.06 3.05 16.31
CA ARG A 67 -13.55 4.42 16.13
C ARG A 67 -12.88 4.98 17.38
N LYS A 68 -13.51 4.82 18.54
CA LYS A 68 -12.94 5.29 19.83
C LYS A 68 -11.62 4.59 20.12
N LYS A 69 -11.56 3.27 19.92
CA LYS A 69 -10.34 2.49 20.12
C LYS A 69 -9.23 2.93 19.17
N ASP A 70 -9.52 3.09 17.89
CA ASP A 70 -8.54 3.54 16.89
C ASP A 70 -8.07 4.97 17.16
N ALA A 71 -8.97 5.89 17.51
CA ALA A 71 -8.60 7.25 17.88
C ALA A 71 -7.67 7.29 19.10
N SER A 72 -7.92 6.45 20.11
CA SER A 72 -7.04 6.32 21.26
C SER A 72 -5.67 5.77 20.89
N ALA A 73 -5.61 4.73 20.06
CA ALA A 73 -4.36 4.15 19.59
C ALA A 73 -3.55 5.14 18.74
N ILE A 74 -4.20 5.90 17.85
CA ILE A 74 -3.56 6.95 17.04
C ILE A 74 -3.03 8.08 17.93
N LYS A 75 -3.80 8.49 18.94
CA LYS A 75 -3.37 9.51 19.89
C LYS A 75 -2.12 9.07 20.64
N ASP A 76 -2.11 7.84 21.15
CA ASP A 76 -0.99 7.27 21.86
C ASP A 76 0.25 7.13 20.96
N TYR A 77 0.09 6.57 19.76
CA TYR A 77 1.15 6.52 18.76
C TYR A 77 1.77 7.91 18.48
N ASN A 78 0.92 8.94 18.30
CA ASN A 78 1.40 10.28 18.01
C ASN A 78 2.08 10.96 19.21
N ALA A 79 1.73 10.56 20.44
CA ALA A 79 2.36 11.10 21.65
C ALA A 79 3.86 10.74 21.76
N HIS A 80 4.29 9.66 21.10
CA HIS A 80 5.69 9.24 21.04
C HIS A 80 6.52 9.96 19.97
N LYS A 81 5.88 10.73 19.08
CA LYS A 81 6.58 11.49 18.02
C LYS A 81 7.13 12.80 18.57
N ASN A 82 8.36 13.13 18.19
CA ASN A 82 8.90 14.47 18.41
C ASN A 82 8.34 15.49 17.40
N LYS A 83 8.55 16.77 17.68
CA LYS A 83 8.04 17.87 16.81
C LYS A 83 8.62 17.82 15.40
N GLU A 84 9.88 17.45 15.27
CA GLU A 84 10.58 17.34 13.97
C GLU A 84 9.91 16.28 13.09
N THR A 85 9.62 15.09 13.64
CA THR A 85 8.92 14.02 12.95
C THR A 85 7.51 14.45 12.50
N ILE A 86 6.77 15.13 13.38
CA ILE A 86 5.41 15.62 13.06
C ILE A 86 5.46 16.60 11.88
N GLU A 87 6.36 17.57 11.92
CA GLU A 87 6.49 18.56 10.84
C GLU A 87 6.99 17.93 9.54
N ALA A 88 7.97 17.02 9.62
CA ALA A 88 8.45 16.30 8.44
C ALA A 88 7.36 15.47 7.77
N GLN A 89 6.54 14.75 8.55
CA GLN A 89 5.40 13.98 8.04
C GLN A 89 4.30 14.86 7.44
N LYS A 90 4.09 16.07 8.01
CA LYS A 90 3.13 17.04 7.46
C LYS A 90 3.58 17.52 6.07
N ILE A 91 4.82 17.97 5.92
CA ILE A 91 5.40 18.38 4.63
C ILE A 91 5.28 17.25 3.61
N HIS A 92 5.65 16.03 4.01
CA HIS A 92 5.56 14.83 3.16
C HIS A 92 4.12 14.59 2.67
N GLY A 93 3.15 14.74 3.59
CA GLY A 93 1.74 14.61 3.26
C GLY A 93 1.20 15.69 2.32
N GLU A 94 1.61 16.95 2.51
CA GLU A 94 1.21 18.08 1.66
C GLU A 94 1.74 17.92 0.23
N CYS A 95 3.00 17.47 0.07
CA CYS A 95 3.55 17.16 -1.25
C CYS A 95 2.72 16.06 -1.96
N MET A 96 2.37 15.00 -1.26
CA MET A 96 1.55 13.93 -1.83
C MET A 96 0.16 14.41 -2.21
N ASN A 97 -0.49 15.21 -1.36
CA ASN A 97 -1.81 15.76 -1.65
C ASN A 97 -1.82 16.57 -2.95
N SER A 98 -0.76 17.35 -3.22
CA SER A 98 -0.66 18.13 -4.47
C SER A 98 -0.58 17.23 -5.70
N LEU A 99 0.14 16.11 -5.63
CA LEU A 99 0.28 15.17 -6.75
C LEU A 99 -1.01 14.38 -7.01
N ILE A 100 -1.77 14.05 -5.96
CA ILE A 100 -3.07 13.37 -6.09
C ILE A 100 -4.07 14.18 -6.93
N GLU A 101 -3.99 15.50 -6.93
CA GLU A 101 -4.88 16.35 -7.74
C GLU A 101 -4.71 16.14 -9.27
N GLU A 102 -3.60 15.51 -9.71
CA GLU A 102 -3.34 15.17 -11.11
C GLU A 102 -3.87 13.79 -11.51
N PHE A 103 -4.36 12.98 -10.56
CA PHE A 103 -4.77 11.62 -10.84
C PHE A 103 -6.04 11.57 -11.69
N SER A 104 -6.11 10.56 -12.58
CA SER A 104 -7.28 10.31 -13.41
C SER A 104 -7.40 8.82 -13.73
N GLY A 105 -8.57 8.38 -14.17
CA GLY A 105 -8.81 7.00 -14.57
C GLY A 105 -8.91 6.04 -13.39
N THR A 106 -8.07 5.02 -13.34
CA THR A 106 -8.07 3.98 -12.30
C THR A 106 -6.81 4.06 -11.46
N VAL A 107 -6.96 4.19 -10.15
CA VAL A 107 -5.86 4.31 -9.17
C VAL A 107 -5.83 3.07 -8.29
N CYS A 108 -4.66 2.44 -8.15
CA CYS A 108 -4.41 1.40 -7.14
C CYS A 108 -3.78 2.05 -5.90
N ASP A 109 -4.38 1.85 -4.74
CA ASP A 109 -3.77 2.11 -3.44
C ASP A 109 -3.14 0.81 -2.92
N LEU A 110 -1.83 0.69 -3.07
CA LEU A 110 -1.06 -0.50 -2.69
C LEU A 110 -0.87 -0.58 -1.19
N SER A 111 -1.24 -1.72 -0.60
CA SER A 111 -1.18 -1.95 0.85
C SER A 111 -1.84 -0.83 1.64
N THR A 112 -3.13 -0.71 1.41
CA THR A 112 -3.99 0.34 1.96
C THR A 112 -3.91 0.41 3.49
N GLY A 113 -3.72 -0.73 4.17
CA GLY A 113 -3.67 -0.82 5.63
C GLY A 113 -4.89 -0.15 6.27
N MET A 114 -4.66 0.72 7.22
CA MET A 114 -5.72 1.48 7.92
C MET A 114 -6.26 2.67 7.11
N GLY A 115 -5.93 2.77 5.82
CA GLY A 115 -6.52 3.71 4.88
C GLY A 115 -6.02 5.14 4.97
N SER A 116 -4.78 5.36 5.34
CA SER A 116 -4.19 6.71 5.38
C SER A 116 -4.07 7.32 3.97
N MET A 117 -3.61 6.54 2.98
CA MET A 117 -3.58 6.99 1.59
C MET A 117 -5.00 7.10 1.01
N LEU A 118 -5.86 6.12 1.26
CA LEU A 118 -7.28 6.19 0.88
C LEU A 118 -7.93 7.49 1.37
N GLN A 119 -7.66 7.92 2.62
CA GLN A 119 -8.21 9.17 3.15
C GLN A 119 -7.74 10.39 2.35
N ARG A 120 -6.48 10.41 1.89
CA ARG A 120 -5.96 11.48 1.03
C ARG A 120 -6.67 11.49 -0.32
N LEU A 121 -6.82 10.32 -0.95
CA LEU A 121 -7.53 10.15 -2.23
C LEU A 121 -8.99 10.60 -2.12
N LEU A 122 -9.67 10.25 -1.03
CA LEU A 122 -11.05 10.68 -0.76
C LEU A 122 -11.17 12.19 -0.52
N ASN A 123 -10.16 12.82 0.09
CA ASN A 123 -10.14 14.26 0.38
C ASN A 123 -9.70 15.10 -0.82
N SER A 124 -9.13 14.52 -1.88
CA SER A 124 -8.80 15.25 -3.11
C SER A 124 -10.01 15.99 -3.65
N LYS A 125 -9.79 17.18 -4.16
CA LYS A 125 -10.83 17.97 -4.88
C LYS A 125 -11.15 17.32 -6.22
N ASN A 126 -10.15 16.75 -6.85
CA ASN A 126 -10.32 15.98 -8.08
C ASN A 126 -11.00 14.64 -7.78
N LYS A 127 -12.10 14.36 -8.46
CA LYS A 127 -12.89 13.13 -8.34
C LYS A 127 -12.89 12.29 -9.63
N ASN A 128 -12.04 12.61 -10.59
CA ASN A 128 -12.01 11.97 -11.90
C ASN A 128 -11.25 10.64 -11.94
N PHE A 129 -11.24 9.90 -10.83
CA PHE A 129 -10.62 8.58 -10.72
C PHE A 129 -11.42 7.63 -9.84
N SER A 130 -11.30 6.34 -10.15
CA SER A 130 -11.75 5.25 -9.28
C SER A 130 -10.58 4.70 -8.48
N ILE A 131 -10.83 4.16 -7.29
CA ILE A 131 -9.80 3.71 -6.35
C ILE A 131 -9.97 2.22 -6.11
N VAL A 132 -8.90 1.45 -6.25
CA VAL A 132 -8.82 0.05 -5.85
C VAL A 132 -7.86 -0.04 -4.68
N CYS A 133 -8.41 -0.24 -3.48
CA CYS A 133 -7.67 -0.47 -2.26
C CYS A 133 -7.19 -1.92 -2.22
N THR A 134 -5.89 -2.14 -2.05
CA THR A 134 -5.32 -3.47 -1.98
C THR A 134 -4.58 -3.68 -0.67
N ASP A 135 -4.67 -4.86 -0.10
CA ASP A 135 -3.88 -5.31 1.04
C ASP A 135 -3.83 -6.84 1.02
N ILE A 136 -2.89 -7.45 1.71
CA ILE A 136 -2.85 -8.90 1.84
C ILE A 136 -3.87 -9.40 2.87
N ASP A 137 -4.17 -8.59 3.88
CA ASP A 137 -5.09 -8.90 4.96
C ASP A 137 -6.50 -8.42 4.65
N LYS A 138 -7.42 -9.35 4.34
CA LYS A 138 -8.83 -9.04 4.10
C LYS A 138 -9.49 -8.33 5.26
N TYR A 139 -9.11 -8.66 6.50
CA TYR A 139 -9.74 -8.08 7.69
C TYR A 139 -9.35 -6.61 7.88
N VAL A 140 -8.12 -6.22 7.53
CA VAL A 140 -7.73 -4.80 7.55
C VAL A 140 -8.53 -4.00 6.52
N LEU A 141 -8.77 -4.56 5.33
CA LEU A 141 -9.60 -3.91 4.31
C LEU A 141 -11.06 -3.79 4.73
N MET A 142 -11.63 -4.85 5.32
CA MET A 142 -12.99 -4.84 5.87
C MET A 142 -13.14 -3.77 6.97
N LYS A 143 -12.18 -3.71 7.90
CA LYS A 143 -12.13 -2.68 8.94
C LYS A 143 -12.03 -1.28 8.35
N THR A 144 -11.11 -1.08 7.41
CA THR A 144 -10.91 0.21 6.76
C THR A 144 -12.17 0.65 6.01
N ARG A 145 -12.83 -0.25 5.26
CA ARG A 145 -14.10 0.02 4.60
C ARG A 145 -15.18 0.45 5.61
N LYS A 146 -15.31 -0.28 6.73
CA LYS A 146 -16.27 0.03 7.80
C LYS A 146 -15.99 1.39 8.44
N LEU A 147 -14.73 1.70 8.77
CA LEU A 147 -14.32 2.96 9.40
C LEU A 147 -14.49 4.18 8.50
N LYS A 148 -14.14 4.05 7.23
CA LYS A 148 -14.25 5.15 6.27
C LYS A 148 -15.68 5.38 5.79
N GLN A 149 -16.62 4.44 6.08
CA GLN A 149 -18.03 4.48 5.66
C GLN A 149 -18.17 4.89 4.19
N THR A 150 -17.32 4.31 3.34
CA THR A 150 -17.30 4.69 1.94
C THR A 150 -18.41 3.98 1.19
N ASP A 151 -19.58 4.62 1.10
CA ASP A 151 -20.57 4.33 0.06
C ASP A 151 -20.19 4.98 -1.28
N ASP A 152 -18.94 5.48 -1.36
CA ASP A 152 -18.41 6.04 -2.59
C ASP A 152 -18.22 4.93 -3.64
N LYS A 153 -19.07 4.95 -4.66
CA LYS A 153 -19.10 3.95 -5.74
C LYS A 153 -17.79 3.87 -6.54
N ARG A 154 -16.86 4.79 -6.31
CA ARG A 154 -15.54 4.78 -6.93
C ARG A 154 -14.52 3.93 -6.18
N VAL A 155 -14.83 3.43 -4.97
CA VAL A 155 -13.88 2.72 -4.10
C VAL A 155 -14.20 1.24 -4.08
N PHE A 156 -13.19 0.43 -4.39
CA PHE A 156 -13.24 -1.03 -4.41
C PHE A 156 -12.15 -1.59 -3.50
N TYR A 157 -12.36 -2.79 -2.95
CA TYR A 157 -11.44 -3.42 -2.02
C TYR A 157 -11.08 -4.83 -2.48
N VAL A 158 -9.80 -5.11 -2.63
CA VAL A 158 -9.26 -6.40 -3.10
C VAL A 158 -8.14 -6.86 -2.20
N ALA A 159 -8.35 -7.92 -1.43
CA ALA A 159 -7.28 -8.58 -0.71
C ALA A 159 -6.44 -9.40 -1.69
N THR A 160 -5.15 -9.07 -1.78
CA THR A 160 -4.18 -9.67 -2.70
C THR A 160 -2.77 -9.50 -2.17
N ASP A 161 -1.89 -10.47 -2.39
CA ASP A 161 -0.47 -10.32 -2.09
C ASP A 161 0.19 -9.41 -3.13
N GLY A 162 0.84 -8.34 -2.69
CA GLY A 162 1.54 -7.40 -3.57
C GLY A 162 2.63 -8.03 -4.44
N ARG A 163 3.17 -9.18 -4.01
CA ARG A 163 4.19 -9.94 -4.75
C ARG A 163 3.61 -10.84 -5.85
N TYR A 164 2.29 -11.11 -5.79
CA TYR A 164 1.55 -12.02 -6.68
C TYR A 164 0.15 -11.49 -6.96
N MET A 165 0.05 -10.24 -7.40
CA MET A 165 -1.22 -9.53 -7.51
C MET A 165 -2.23 -10.27 -8.39
N SER A 166 -3.44 -10.37 -7.87
CA SER A 166 -4.61 -10.96 -8.55
C SER A 166 -5.29 -9.97 -9.51
N ILE A 167 -4.53 -9.07 -10.08
CA ILE A 167 -4.98 -8.02 -10.99
C ILE A 167 -4.41 -8.28 -12.38
N LYS A 168 -5.22 -8.12 -13.42
CA LYS A 168 -4.80 -8.25 -14.82
C LYS A 168 -3.74 -7.21 -15.18
N ASP A 169 -2.99 -7.50 -16.24
CA ASP A 169 -2.03 -6.58 -16.81
C ASP A 169 -2.72 -5.27 -17.24
N GLU A 170 -1.99 -4.17 -17.22
CA GLU A 170 -2.43 -2.89 -17.78
C GLU A 170 -3.79 -2.37 -17.27
N SER A 171 -4.04 -2.56 -15.97
CA SER A 171 -5.31 -2.22 -15.31
C SER A 171 -5.37 -0.80 -14.78
N PHE A 172 -4.24 -0.19 -14.39
CA PHE A 172 -4.21 1.08 -13.68
C PHE A 172 -3.52 2.21 -14.44
N ASP A 173 -4.10 3.40 -14.34
CA ASP A 173 -3.50 4.64 -14.83
C ASP A 173 -2.46 5.17 -13.82
N TYR A 174 -2.76 5.02 -12.52
CA TYR A 174 -1.86 5.37 -11.42
C TYR A 174 -1.80 4.26 -10.37
N ILE A 175 -0.63 4.12 -9.76
CA ILE A 175 -0.45 3.32 -8.55
C ILE A 175 0.17 4.22 -7.48
N THR A 176 -0.41 4.21 -6.29
CA THR A 176 0.09 4.95 -5.16
C THR A 176 0.24 4.06 -3.93
N SER A 177 1.00 4.51 -2.95
CA SER A 177 1.18 3.82 -1.68
C SER A 177 1.74 4.77 -0.63
N LEU A 178 1.48 4.47 0.65
CA LEU A 178 2.10 5.14 1.78
C LEU A 178 2.94 4.13 2.58
N ALA A 179 4.27 4.24 2.46
CA ALA A 179 5.26 3.48 3.22
C ALA A 179 5.17 1.93 3.13
N ALA A 180 4.45 1.38 2.13
CA ALA A 180 4.21 -0.06 2.07
C ALA A 180 5.47 -0.87 1.72
N LEU A 181 6.28 -0.42 0.76
CA LEU A 181 7.41 -1.20 0.24
C LEU A 181 8.47 -1.53 1.30
N GLY A 182 8.60 -0.70 2.34
CA GLY A 182 9.46 -0.95 3.49
C GLY A 182 8.95 -2.00 4.47
N ASN A 183 7.71 -2.47 4.30
CA ASN A 183 7.08 -3.47 5.15
C ASN A 183 6.85 -4.81 4.44
N ILE A 184 7.17 -4.90 3.15
CA ILE A 184 6.92 -6.11 2.35
C ILE A 184 8.27 -6.78 2.05
N PRO A 185 8.52 -8.00 2.57
CA PRO A 185 9.68 -8.79 2.16
C PRO A 185 9.70 -9.01 0.65
N GLU A 186 10.90 -9.03 0.06
CA GLU A 186 11.06 -9.17 -1.39
C GLU A 186 10.32 -8.09 -2.22
N SER A 187 10.37 -6.83 -1.77
CA SER A 187 9.71 -5.69 -2.43
C SER A 187 10.02 -5.53 -3.93
N ASN A 188 11.14 -6.09 -4.39
CA ASN A 188 11.46 -6.18 -5.82
C ASN A 188 10.47 -7.04 -6.63
N LYS A 189 9.81 -8.02 -6.00
CA LYS A 189 8.71 -8.77 -6.65
C LYS A 189 7.48 -7.89 -6.77
N VAL A 190 7.17 -7.12 -5.71
CA VAL A 190 6.08 -6.13 -5.74
C VAL A 190 6.29 -5.15 -6.90
N ILE A 191 7.47 -4.56 -7.02
CA ILE A 191 7.78 -3.59 -8.08
C ILE A 191 7.56 -4.16 -9.48
N ARG A 192 7.90 -5.44 -9.72
CA ARG A 192 7.59 -6.10 -11.00
C ARG A 192 6.09 -6.25 -11.24
N GLU A 193 5.33 -6.60 -10.21
CA GLU A 193 3.86 -6.65 -10.32
C GLU A 193 3.27 -5.26 -10.57
N LEU A 194 3.78 -4.20 -9.90
CA LEU A 194 3.33 -2.83 -10.15
C LEU A 194 3.57 -2.43 -11.61
N TYR A 195 4.73 -2.80 -12.18
CA TYR A 195 5.02 -2.56 -13.60
C TYR A 195 4.03 -3.30 -14.51
N ARG A 196 3.73 -4.56 -14.21
CA ARG A 196 2.81 -5.40 -15.00
C ARG A 196 1.39 -4.83 -15.02
N ILE A 197 0.85 -4.44 -13.85
CA ILE A 197 -0.54 -3.98 -13.72
C ILE A 197 -0.75 -2.52 -14.14
N LEU A 198 0.32 -1.75 -14.30
CA LEU A 198 0.25 -0.37 -14.75
C LEU A 198 0.07 -0.33 -16.27
N LYS A 199 -0.83 0.50 -16.78
CA LYS A 199 -1.03 0.73 -18.21
C LYS A 199 0.22 1.33 -18.88
N PRO A 200 0.39 1.19 -20.20
CA PRO A 200 1.34 2.01 -20.94
C PRO A 200 1.12 3.50 -20.66
N ASN A 201 2.21 4.22 -20.39
CA ASN A 201 2.24 5.61 -19.93
C ASN A 201 1.64 5.87 -18.54
N GLY A 202 1.19 4.85 -17.83
CA GLY A 202 0.77 4.96 -16.44
C GLY A 202 1.93 5.30 -15.51
N LYS A 203 1.62 5.83 -14.33
CA LYS A 203 2.60 6.32 -13.36
C LYS A 203 2.45 5.67 -11.99
N ILE A 204 3.57 5.44 -11.33
CA ILE A 204 3.58 5.27 -9.88
C ILE A 204 3.89 6.60 -9.21
N VAL A 205 3.20 6.90 -8.09
CA VAL A 205 3.45 8.05 -7.22
C VAL A 205 3.40 7.55 -5.79
N ILE A 206 4.56 7.32 -5.19
CA ILE A 206 4.69 6.64 -3.90
C ILE A 206 5.20 7.59 -2.84
N GLN A 207 4.49 7.66 -1.72
CA GLN A 207 4.93 8.30 -0.50
C GLN A 207 5.77 7.30 0.30
N SER A 208 7.09 7.42 0.25
CA SER A 208 8.05 6.49 0.84
C SER A 208 8.90 7.15 1.93
N SER A 209 9.64 6.33 2.65
CA SER A 209 10.65 6.81 3.58
C SER A 209 11.90 5.94 3.50
N TYR A 210 13.06 6.56 3.68
CA TYR A 210 14.36 5.91 3.61
C TYR A 210 15.12 5.99 4.93
N ILE A 211 16.04 5.05 5.12
CA ILE A 211 17.00 4.97 6.20
C ILE A 211 18.42 4.97 5.61
N GLU A 212 19.39 5.39 6.41
CA GLU A 212 20.80 5.38 6.00
C GLU A 212 21.38 3.97 6.05
N LYS A 213 22.19 3.61 5.04
CA LYS A 213 23.02 2.39 5.08
C LYS A 213 24.00 2.47 6.26
N GLY A 214 24.10 1.37 7.00
CA GLY A 214 24.98 1.28 8.17
C GLY A 214 24.39 1.86 9.46
N SER A 215 23.16 2.41 9.43
CA SER A 215 22.42 2.80 10.62
C SER A 215 21.91 1.55 11.37
N LYS A 216 21.47 1.73 12.62
CA LYS A 216 20.83 0.65 13.39
C LYS A 216 19.55 0.18 12.71
N SER A 217 18.78 1.11 12.14
CA SER A 217 17.58 0.83 11.35
C SER A 217 17.90 -0.04 10.14
N PHE A 218 19.00 0.22 9.43
CA PHE A 218 19.42 -0.58 8.29
C PHE A 218 19.79 -2.02 8.69
N GLU A 219 20.57 -2.21 9.78
CA GLU A 219 20.93 -3.55 10.24
C GLU A 219 19.69 -4.35 10.68
N LEU A 220 18.75 -3.68 11.33
CA LEU A 220 17.48 -4.31 11.71
C LEU A 220 16.62 -4.65 10.50
N ALA A 221 16.49 -3.74 9.53
CA ALA A 221 15.78 -3.98 8.27
C ALA A 221 16.35 -5.18 7.50
N LYS A 222 17.68 -5.26 7.42
CA LYS A 222 18.41 -6.37 6.79
C LYS A 222 18.12 -7.71 7.48
N SER A 223 18.09 -7.72 8.83
CA SER A 223 17.76 -8.94 9.58
C SER A 223 16.32 -9.43 9.33
N LYS A 224 15.44 -8.56 8.85
CA LYS A 224 14.04 -8.83 8.52
C LYS A 224 13.79 -8.96 7.01
N ASN A 225 14.83 -8.84 6.19
CA ASN A 225 14.74 -8.90 4.72
C ASN A 225 13.78 -7.86 4.10
N ILE A 226 13.73 -6.67 4.70
CA ILE A 226 12.89 -5.55 4.26
C ILE A 226 13.69 -4.29 3.85
N GLU A 227 15.01 -4.33 3.92
CA GLU A 227 15.89 -3.19 3.62
C GLU A 227 15.74 -2.67 2.18
N ARG A 228 15.32 -3.54 1.24
CA ARG A 228 15.19 -3.16 -0.17
C ARG A 228 14.19 -2.02 -0.39
N GLY A 229 13.09 -2.01 0.34
CA GLY A 229 12.07 -0.97 0.27
C GLY A 229 12.40 0.29 1.08
N LEU A 230 13.44 0.22 1.93
CA LEU A 230 13.84 1.28 2.86
C LEU A 230 15.15 1.98 2.47
N VAL A 231 15.88 1.48 1.47
CA VAL A 231 17.10 2.11 0.97
C VAL A 231 16.87 2.66 -0.43
N GLU A 232 17.02 3.97 -0.60
CA GLU A 232 16.73 4.68 -1.85
C GLU A 232 17.39 4.05 -3.07
N GLU A 233 18.69 3.78 -2.99
CA GLU A 233 19.46 3.18 -4.09
C GLU A 233 18.90 1.81 -4.51
N TYR A 234 18.51 0.97 -3.55
CA TYR A 234 17.95 -0.35 -3.85
C TYR A 234 16.60 -0.23 -4.54
N LEU A 235 15.75 0.65 -4.05
CA LEU A 235 14.42 0.88 -4.62
C LEU A 235 14.50 1.45 -6.03
N ILE A 236 15.39 2.44 -6.28
CA ILE A 236 15.62 2.99 -7.62
C ILE A 236 16.15 1.92 -8.57
N ASN A 237 17.06 1.06 -8.13
CA ASN A 237 17.58 -0.04 -8.94
C ASN A 237 16.49 -1.07 -9.26
N ASP A 238 15.62 -1.39 -8.31
CA ASP A 238 14.51 -2.31 -8.54
C ASP A 238 13.49 -1.73 -9.53
N LEU A 239 13.20 -0.43 -9.46
CA LEU A 239 12.36 0.26 -10.45
C LEU A 239 12.97 0.21 -11.86
N LYS A 240 14.28 0.51 -11.99
CA LYS A 240 14.98 0.42 -13.27
C LYS A 240 14.96 -1.00 -13.84
N ASN A 241 15.22 -2.00 -13.00
CA ASN A 241 15.25 -3.41 -13.39
C ASN A 241 13.87 -3.94 -13.80
N ALA A 242 12.79 -3.39 -13.23
CA ALA A 242 11.43 -3.72 -13.64
C ALA A 242 11.03 -3.06 -14.97
N GLY A 243 11.77 -2.08 -15.45
CA GLY A 243 11.53 -1.39 -16.73
C GLY A 243 10.98 0.03 -16.61
N PHE A 244 10.77 0.55 -15.40
CA PHE A 244 10.31 1.92 -15.21
C PHE A 244 11.31 2.94 -15.78
N LYS A 245 10.78 4.04 -16.31
CA LYS A 245 11.52 5.19 -16.83
C LYS A 245 11.10 6.45 -16.09
N ASN A 246 11.78 7.56 -16.37
CA ASN A 246 11.50 8.87 -15.78
C ASN A 246 11.40 8.80 -14.25
N ILE A 247 12.32 8.04 -13.64
CA ILE A 247 12.34 7.80 -12.20
C ILE A 247 12.86 9.06 -11.51
N ILE A 248 12.03 9.63 -10.63
CA ILE A 248 12.36 10.76 -9.77
C ILE A 248 12.18 10.28 -8.33
N SER A 249 13.20 10.45 -7.50
CA SER A 249 13.10 10.30 -6.06
C SER A 249 13.50 11.61 -5.41
N LYS A 250 12.58 12.22 -4.66
CA LYS A 250 12.78 13.52 -4.03
C LYS A 250 12.56 13.41 -2.54
N VAL A 251 13.63 13.54 -1.76
CA VAL A 251 13.52 13.74 -0.31
C VAL A 251 12.93 15.13 -0.05
N VAL A 252 11.75 15.20 0.54
CA VAL A 252 11.03 16.46 0.81
C VAL A 252 11.20 16.93 2.25
N SER A 253 11.49 16.01 3.17
CA SER A 253 11.78 16.31 4.57
C SER A 253 12.56 15.18 5.21
N LYS A 254 13.09 15.40 6.42
CA LYS A 254 13.76 14.39 7.23
C LYS A 254 13.54 14.68 8.71
N ALA A 255 13.70 13.69 9.56
CA ALA A 255 13.67 13.85 11.02
C ALA A 255 14.54 12.79 11.69
N ILE A 256 15.06 13.12 12.86
CA ILE A 256 15.66 12.15 13.77
C ILE A 256 14.53 11.45 14.51
N TRP A 257 14.50 10.13 14.45
CA TRP A 257 13.41 9.34 15.02
C TRP A 257 13.50 9.30 16.56
N ALA A 258 12.39 9.61 17.21
CA ALA A 258 12.23 9.41 18.63
C ALA A 258 11.85 7.95 18.92
N GLU A 259 12.10 7.48 20.13
CA GLU A 259 11.66 6.14 20.54
C GLU A 259 10.13 6.03 20.44
N ASN A 260 9.67 5.03 19.69
CA ASN A 260 8.26 4.73 19.53
C ASN A 260 8.05 3.20 19.63
N PRO A 261 7.34 2.72 20.67
CA PRO A 261 7.19 1.28 20.90
C PRO A 261 6.33 0.58 19.84
N TYR A 262 5.64 1.33 18.98
CA TYR A 262 4.80 0.81 17.91
C TYR A 262 5.53 0.59 16.60
N ASP A 263 6.71 1.19 16.44
CA ASP A 263 7.50 1.09 15.22
C ASP A 263 8.74 0.23 15.43
N LEU A 264 8.91 -0.77 14.60
CA LEU A 264 10.13 -1.55 14.57
C LEU A 264 11.28 -0.75 13.93
N ILE A 265 10.99 0.00 12.88
CA ILE A 265 11.89 0.83 12.09
C ILE A 265 11.17 2.16 11.77
N PRO A 266 11.83 3.31 11.95
CA PRO A 266 13.23 3.53 12.32
C PRO A 266 13.55 3.27 13.81
N VAL A 267 14.82 2.98 14.10
CA VAL A 267 15.34 2.90 15.47
C VAL A 267 15.59 4.31 15.98
N ALA A 268 15.31 4.54 17.26
CA ALA A 268 15.51 5.84 17.90
C ALA A 268 16.95 6.36 17.73
N GLY A 269 17.08 7.63 17.36
CA GLY A 269 18.34 8.31 17.07
C GLY A 269 18.80 8.22 15.61
N ASP A 270 18.21 7.34 14.79
CA ASP A 270 18.50 7.28 13.37
C ASP A 270 17.68 8.33 12.59
N THR A 271 18.21 8.78 11.46
CA THR A 271 17.51 9.70 10.55
C THR A 271 16.55 8.95 9.64
N GLN A 272 15.32 9.41 9.57
CA GLN A 272 14.35 9.01 8.53
C GLN A 272 14.21 10.11 7.48
N PHE A 273 14.34 9.74 6.21
CA PHE A 273 14.15 10.62 5.07
C PHE A 273 12.79 10.36 4.46
N TYR A 274 11.96 11.38 4.34
CA TYR A 274 10.64 11.30 3.74
C TYR A 274 10.72 11.70 2.28
N SER A 275 10.31 10.81 1.39
CA SER A 275 10.51 10.93 -0.05
C SER A 275 9.24 10.70 -0.85
N ILE A 276 9.10 11.43 -1.94
CA ILE A 276 8.15 11.13 -3.01
C ILE A 276 8.90 10.50 -4.17
N ILE A 277 8.38 9.36 -4.64
CA ILE A 277 8.92 8.65 -5.79
C ILE A 277 7.89 8.70 -6.90
N GLU A 278 8.33 9.15 -8.06
CA GLU A 278 7.57 9.09 -9.30
C GLU A 278 8.32 8.22 -10.31
N ALA A 279 7.62 7.36 -11.02
CA ALA A 279 8.18 6.63 -12.14
C ALA A 279 7.09 6.27 -13.14
N GLN A 280 7.46 6.03 -14.37
CA GLN A 280 6.52 5.80 -15.48
C GLN A 280 6.80 4.48 -16.19
N ARG A 281 5.75 3.75 -16.52
CA ARG A 281 5.80 2.70 -17.53
C ARG A 281 5.68 3.35 -18.91
N THR A 282 6.77 3.36 -19.68
CA THR A 282 6.72 3.78 -21.09
C THR A 282 6.22 2.64 -21.98
N LYS A 283 5.82 2.97 -23.20
CA LYS A 283 5.39 1.99 -24.22
C LYS A 283 6.48 0.97 -24.52
#